data_ce886225031e51a8bbd1586f8aaf46a5
#
_entry.id   ce886225031e51a8bbd1586f8aaf46a5
#
_cell.length_a   1.000
_cell.length_b   1.000
_cell.length_c   1.000
_cell.angle_alpha   90.00
_cell.angle_beta   90.00
_cell.angle_gamma   90.00
#
_symmetry.space_group_name_H-M   'P 1'
#
loop_
_entity.id
_entity.type
_entity.pdbx_description
1 polymer ?
#
loop_
_entity_poly.entity_id
_entity_poly.type
_entity_poly.pdbx_seq_one_letter_code
_entity_poly.pdbx_strand_id
1 'polypeptide(L)'
;MNVIPANIYIETTGTGPNLVLLHGWGMSGAVWQPIVKRLSKYFTLHLVDLPGMGLSRPTEPYHLHILADKISEMLPADADIVGWSLGGLVAKRIALDKPDLVRRLVLVSSTPSFVNKADWEAGISPSVFNKFAENVDADYHNTMTQFLTLQCMGAKDARATVKLLRKKFSERPVPTSQTLHKALNILLETDLRHEDFECFLNAVLTNADIR
;
A
#
# COMPACT_ATOMS: atom_id res chain seq x y z
N MET A 1 11.43 7.33 29.04
CA MET A 1 11.35 6.27 28.02
C MET A 1 11.85 6.87 26.73
N ASN A 2 12.99 6.41 26.20
CA ASN A 2 13.44 6.85 24.87
C ASN A 2 12.51 6.23 23.84
N VAL A 3 11.61 7.05 23.31
CA VAL A 3 10.80 6.68 22.14
C VAL A 3 11.78 6.62 20.97
N ILE A 4 12.18 5.42 20.56
CA ILE A 4 12.91 5.23 19.30
C ILE A 4 11.93 5.64 18.20
N PRO A 5 12.24 6.68 17.39
CA PRO A 5 11.31 7.06 16.32
C PRO A 5 11.09 5.85 15.41
N ALA A 6 9.85 5.62 15.03
CA ALA A 6 9.52 4.60 14.04
C ALA A 6 10.28 4.97 12.77
N ASN A 7 11.35 4.22 12.46
CA ASN A 7 12.14 4.44 11.25
C ASN A 7 11.31 4.00 10.04
N ILE A 8 10.44 4.90 9.57
CA ILE A 8 9.77 4.78 8.29
C ILE A 8 10.77 5.23 7.23
N TYR A 9 11.07 4.35 6.29
CA TYR A 9 11.91 4.69 5.15
C TYR A 9 11.08 5.39 4.08
N ILE A 10 11.55 6.55 3.66
CA ILE A 10 10.94 7.35 2.59
C ILE A 10 12.04 7.75 1.62
N GLU A 11 11.90 7.31 0.37
CA GLU A 11 12.76 7.78 -0.73
C GLU A 11 12.09 9.00 -1.36
N THR A 12 12.79 10.15 -1.35
CA THR A 12 12.25 11.39 -1.91
C THR A 12 13.01 11.80 -3.17
N THR A 13 12.29 12.17 -4.23
CA THR A 13 12.88 12.60 -5.50
C THR A 13 11.92 13.49 -6.30
N GLY A 14 12.49 14.33 -7.20
CA GLY A 14 11.71 15.23 -8.03
C GLY A 14 11.50 16.60 -7.40
N THR A 15 10.71 17.44 -8.08
CA THR A 15 10.38 18.81 -7.65
C THR A 15 8.95 19.15 -8.02
N GLY A 16 8.27 19.93 -7.18
CA GLY A 16 6.88 20.33 -7.36
C GLY A 16 6.02 20.00 -6.13
N PRO A 17 4.69 19.96 -6.27
CA PRO A 17 3.79 19.57 -5.20
C PRO A 17 4.09 18.17 -4.66
N ASN A 18 3.84 17.95 -3.37
CA ASN A 18 4.11 16.67 -2.72
C ASN A 18 3.16 15.57 -3.22
N LEU A 19 3.71 14.41 -3.60
CA LEU A 19 2.99 13.22 -3.97
C LEU A 19 3.53 12.02 -3.21
N VAL A 20 2.74 11.51 -2.27
CA VAL A 20 3.05 10.35 -1.44
C VAL A 20 2.54 9.09 -2.11
N LEU A 21 3.39 8.06 -2.19
CA LEU A 21 3.09 6.78 -2.84
C LEU A 21 3.21 5.65 -1.81
N LEU A 22 2.05 5.04 -1.45
CA LEU A 22 1.94 3.94 -0.50
C LEU A 22 1.71 2.62 -1.24
N HIS A 23 2.62 1.66 -1.08
CA HIS A 23 2.58 0.37 -1.77
C HIS A 23 1.60 -0.63 -1.14
N GLY A 24 1.33 -1.73 -1.85
CA GLY A 24 0.47 -2.82 -1.40
C GLY A 24 1.16 -3.80 -0.45
N TRP A 25 0.39 -4.81 0.00
CA TRP A 25 0.84 -5.88 0.88
C TRP A 25 2.09 -6.60 0.34
N GLY A 26 3.04 -6.89 1.22
CA GLY A 26 4.27 -7.63 0.88
C GLY A 26 5.24 -6.90 -0.05
N MET A 27 4.96 -5.65 -0.41
CA MET A 27 5.71 -4.84 -1.36
C MET A 27 6.68 -3.87 -0.67
N SER A 28 7.25 -2.94 -1.43
CA SER A 28 8.02 -1.79 -0.98
C SER A 28 7.80 -0.61 -1.93
N GLY A 29 8.28 0.57 -1.58
CA GLY A 29 8.25 1.75 -2.45
C GLY A 29 8.91 1.52 -3.81
N ALA A 30 9.77 0.51 -3.93
CA ALA A 30 10.38 0.14 -5.20
C ALA A 30 9.37 -0.27 -6.29
N VAL A 31 8.13 -0.66 -5.94
CA VAL A 31 7.07 -0.96 -6.90
C VAL A 31 6.74 0.23 -7.81
N TRP A 32 6.97 1.45 -7.33
CA TRP A 32 6.67 2.70 -8.03
C TRP A 32 7.76 3.11 -9.03
N GLN A 33 8.93 2.47 -9.04
CA GLN A 33 10.06 2.82 -9.92
C GLN A 33 9.70 2.98 -11.41
N PRO A 34 8.79 2.17 -11.99
CA PRO A 34 8.41 2.34 -13.41
C PRO A 34 7.84 3.73 -13.76
N ILE A 35 7.24 4.42 -12.79
CA ILE A 35 6.59 5.71 -13.00
C ILE A 35 7.39 6.89 -12.45
N VAL A 36 8.40 6.65 -11.61
CA VAL A 36 9.21 7.68 -10.95
C VAL A 36 9.76 8.69 -11.96
N LYS A 37 10.45 8.21 -13.00
CA LYS A 37 11.06 9.10 -14.02
C LYS A 37 10.06 10.05 -14.70
N ARG A 38 8.81 9.64 -14.82
CA ARG A 38 7.75 10.45 -15.44
C ARG A 38 7.17 11.44 -14.43
N LEU A 39 6.83 10.98 -13.24
CA LEU A 39 6.14 11.79 -12.25
C LEU A 39 7.07 12.78 -11.54
N SER A 40 8.35 12.45 -11.33
CA SER A 40 9.33 13.33 -10.70
C SER A 40 9.62 14.64 -11.45
N LYS A 41 9.14 14.74 -12.69
CA LYS A 41 9.17 15.99 -13.46
C LYS A 41 8.13 17.02 -13.02
N TYR A 42 7.11 16.57 -12.30
CA TYR A 42 5.94 17.38 -11.94
C TYR A 42 5.66 17.41 -10.45
N PHE A 43 6.22 16.46 -9.70
CA PHE A 43 5.96 16.28 -8.27
C PHE A 43 7.25 16.01 -7.50
N THR A 44 7.27 16.43 -6.24
CA THR A 44 8.17 15.87 -5.24
C THR A 44 7.54 14.55 -4.76
N LEU A 45 8.14 13.43 -5.19
CA LEU A 45 7.65 12.09 -4.87
C LEU A 45 8.19 11.64 -3.52
N HIS A 46 7.34 11.05 -2.69
CA HIS A 46 7.67 10.41 -1.42
C HIS A 46 7.27 8.93 -1.50
N LEU A 47 8.22 8.06 -1.84
CA LEU A 47 8.00 6.62 -1.93
C LEU A 47 8.18 6.03 -0.53
N VAL A 48 7.09 5.65 0.11
CA VAL A 48 7.08 5.18 1.50
C VAL A 48 7.12 3.67 1.53
N ASP A 49 8.05 3.10 2.28
CA ASP A 49 8.01 1.70 2.68
C ASP A 49 7.12 1.56 3.93
N LEU A 50 6.05 0.76 3.85
CA LEU A 50 5.17 0.50 4.99
C LEU A 50 5.95 -0.20 6.13
N PRO A 51 5.57 0.01 7.41
CA PRO A 51 6.25 -0.60 8.55
C PRO A 51 6.51 -2.10 8.37
N GLY A 52 7.75 -2.53 8.62
CA GLY A 52 8.19 -3.92 8.48
C GLY A 52 8.33 -4.43 7.05
N MET A 53 8.18 -3.56 6.05
CA MET A 53 8.36 -3.86 4.62
C MET A 53 9.47 -2.98 4.05
N GLY A 54 10.17 -3.47 3.00
CA GLY A 54 11.28 -2.76 2.41
C GLY A 54 12.38 -2.44 3.44
N LEU A 55 12.72 -1.18 3.59
CA LEU A 55 13.73 -0.69 4.53
C LEU A 55 13.12 -0.09 5.82
N SER A 56 11.80 -0.07 5.95
CA SER A 56 11.11 0.37 7.16
C SER A 56 11.17 -0.69 8.26
N ARG A 57 11.43 -0.26 9.49
CA ARG A 57 11.37 -1.16 10.65
C ARG A 57 9.93 -1.56 10.96
N PRO A 58 9.70 -2.77 11.50
CA PRO A 58 8.38 -3.15 11.97
C PRO A 58 7.93 -2.27 13.14
N THR A 59 6.64 -2.16 13.34
CA THR A 59 6.01 -1.45 14.47
C THR A 59 5.10 -2.39 15.25
N GLU A 60 4.92 -2.11 16.53
CA GLU A 60 3.96 -2.78 17.40
C GLU A 60 3.18 -1.74 18.21
N PRO A 61 1.88 -1.91 18.40
CA PRO A 61 1.02 -2.92 17.74
C PRO A 61 0.86 -2.67 16.24
N TYR A 62 0.59 -3.74 15.46
CA TYR A 62 0.48 -3.67 13.99
C TYR A 62 -1.00 -3.59 13.57
N HIS A 63 -1.60 -2.44 13.70
CA HIS A 63 -3.00 -2.13 13.35
C HIS A 63 -3.08 -0.98 12.38
N LEU A 64 -4.14 -0.92 11.58
CA LEU A 64 -4.30 0.07 10.51
C LEU A 64 -4.11 1.51 11.01
N HIS A 65 -4.76 1.89 12.11
CA HIS A 65 -4.66 3.25 12.66
C HIS A 65 -3.25 3.58 13.16
N ILE A 66 -2.52 2.61 13.73
CA ILE A 66 -1.12 2.81 14.16
C ILE A 66 -0.20 3.00 12.96
N LEU A 67 -0.39 2.22 11.88
CA LEU A 67 0.37 2.40 10.64
C LEU A 67 0.11 3.79 10.04
N ALA A 68 -1.16 4.17 9.96
CA ALA A 68 -1.57 5.47 9.43
C ALA A 68 -0.99 6.63 10.25
N ASP A 69 -1.05 6.54 11.57
CA ASP A 69 -0.53 7.56 12.47
C ASP A 69 0.98 7.73 12.31
N LYS A 70 1.74 6.63 12.42
CA LYS A 70 3.21 6.67 12.26
C LYS A 70 3.68 7.17 10.90
N ILE A 71 2.98 6.80 9.83
CA ILE A 71 3.31 7.28 8.49
C ILE A 71 3.00 8.76 8.38
N SER A 72 1.81 9.20 8.82
CA SER A 72 1.37 10.59 8.73
C SER A 72 2.29 11.57 9.47
N GLU A 73 2.94 11.15 10.58
CA GLU A 73 3.93 11.96 11.29
C GLU A 73 5.16 12.31 10.43
N MET A 74 5.43 11.52 9.39
CA MET A 74 6.59 11.68 8.51
C MET A 74 6.25 12.33 7.17
N LEU A 75 4.96 12.56 6.89
CA LEU A 75 4.52 13.10 5.62
C LEU A 75 4.56 14.64 5.60
N PRO A 76 4.84 15.25 4.43
CA PRO A 76 4.67 16.69 4.27
C PRO A 76 3.18 17.06 4.36
N ALA A 77 2.91 18.27 4.85
CA ALA A 77 1.56 18.84 4.81
C ALA A 77 1.09 19.08 3.36
N ASP A 78 -0.22 19.15 3.17
CA ASP A 78 -0.86 19.45 1.87
C ASP A 78 -0.37 18.52 0.74
N ALA A 79 -0.32 17.22 1.02
CA ALA A 79 0.16 16.21 0.08
C ALA A 79 -0.98 15.55 -0.70
N ASP A 80 -0.74 15.25 -1.97
CA ASP A 80 -1.51 14.24 -2.68
C ASP A 80 -1.04 12.86 -2.23
N ILE A 81 -1.98 11.94 -1.96
CA ILE A 81 -1.63 10.58 -1.54
C ILE A 81 -2.20 9.57 -2.52
N VAL A 82 -1.35 8.70 -3.05
CA VAL A 82 -1.74 7.54 -3.85
C VAL A 82 -1.50 6.29 -3.01
N GLY A 83 -2.56 5.54 -2.73
CA GLY A 83 -2.47 4.27 -2.02
C GLY A 83 -2.89 3.09 -2.89
N TRP A 84 -2.03 2.09 -3.02
CA TRP A 84 -2.33 0.86 -3.75
C TRP A 84 -2.66 -0.28 -2.79
N SER A 85 -3.81 -0.95 -2.97
CA SER A 85 -4.23 -2.11 -2.19
C SER A 85 -4.20 -1.81 -0.68
N LEU A 86 -3.38 -2.51 0.12
CA LEU A 86 -3.16 -2.23 1.55
C LEU A 86 -2.76 -0.77 1.80
N GLY A 87 -1.87 -0.22 0.96
CA GLY A 87 -1.48 1.20 1.03
C GLY A 87 -2.67 2.13 0.83
N GLY A 88 -3.70 1.69 0.10
CA GLY A 88 -4.95 2.43 -0.04
C GLY A 88 -5.78 2.46 1.25
N LEU A 89 -5.83 1.37 2.02
CA LEU A 89 -6.45 1.40 3.36
C LEU A 89 -5.72 2.35 4.31
N VAL A 90 -4.37 2.30 4.28
CA VAL A 90 -3.55 3.21 5.09
C VAL A 90 -3.78 4.66 4.67
N ALA A 91 -3.76 4.95 3.35
CA ALA A 91 -4.05 6.29 2.82
C ALA A 91 -5.44 6.79 3.23
N LYS A 92 -6.44 5.91 3.14
CA LYS A 92 -7.82 6.20 3.56
C LYS A 92 -7.89 6.50 5.06
N ARG A 93 -7.19 5.74 5.90
CA ARG A 93 -7.14 5.96 7.34
C ARG A 93 -6.45 7.29 7.68
N ILE A 94 -5.33 7.62 7.00
CA ILE A 94 -4.67 8.93 7.15
C ILE A 94 -5.65 10.05 6.81
N ALA A 95 -6.36 9.92 5.70
CA ALA A 95 -7.30 10.93 5.25
C ALA A 95 -8.46 11.13 6.21
N LEU A 96 -8.97 10.06 6.83
CA LEU A 96 -10.03 10.14 7.84
C LEU A 96 -9.54 10.76 9.16
N ASP A 97 -8.33 10.40 9.63
CA ASP A 97 -7.82 10.86 10.92
C ASP A 97 -7.19 12.25 10.86
N LYS A 98 -6.59 12.60 9.71
CA LYS A 98 -5.82 13.85 9.51
C LYS A 98 -6.18 14.51 8.15
N PRO A 99 -7.44 14.96 7.99
CA PRO A 99 -7.92 15.51 6.71
C PRO A 99 -7.09 16.70 6.22
N ASP A 100 -6.60 17.54 7.12
CA ASP A 100 -5.79 18.71 6.78
C ASP A 100 -4.40 18.35 6.18
N LEU A 101 -3.95 17.11 6.34
CA LEU A 101 -2.71 16.63 5.76
C LEU A 101 -2.86 16.28 4.28
N VAL A 102 -4.08 15.90 3.86
CA VAL A 102 -4.33 15.27 2.57
C VAL A 102 -5.06 16.22 1.63
N ARG A 103 -4.36 16.72 0.61
CA ARG A 103 -4.95 17.57 -0.42
C ARG A 103 -5.84 16.77 -1.37
N ARG A 104 -5.36 15.62 -1.83
CA ARG A 104 -6.08 14.70 -2.74
C ARG A 104 -5.75 13.26 -2.38
N LEU A 105 -6.74 12.39 -2.49
CA LEU A 105 -6.60 10.96 -2.25
C LEU A 105 -6.88 10.18 -3.54
N VAL A 106 -5.94 9.32 -3.97
CA VAL A 106 -6.12 8.40 -5.09
C VAL A 106 -5.97 6.97 -4.57
N LEU A 107 -7.00 6.17 -4.75
CA LEU A 107 -7.03 4.76 -4.36
C LEU A 107 -6.92 3.87 -5.61
N VAL A 108 -5.87 3.05 -5.65
CA VAL A 108 -5.60 2.12 -6.76
C VAL A 108 -5.83 0.70 -6.28
N SER A 109 -6.75 -0.03 -6.92
CA SER A 109 -7.07 -1.42 -6.56
C SER A 109 -7.23 -1.60 -5.04
N SER A 110 -7.92 -0.65 -4.41
CA SER A 110 -8.20 -0.64 -2.97
C SER A 110 -9.70 -0.45 -2.73
N THR A 111 -10.19 -1.03 -1.68
CA THR A 111 -11.61 -1.06 -1.30
C THR A 111 -11.74 -0.81 0.20
N PRO A 112 -12.85 -0.26 0.70
CA PRO A 112 -13.06 -0.06 2.12
C PRO A 112 -13.16 -1.36 2.93
N SER A 113 -13.53 -2.48 2.29
CA SER A 113 -13.50 -3.82 2.87
C SER A 113 -13.06 -4.81 1.79
N PHE A 114 -11.96 -5.54 2.05
CA PHE A 114 -11.42 -6.52 1.10
C PHE A 114 -12.14 -7.86 1.17
N VAL A 115 -12.84 -8.15 2.27
CA VAL A 115 -13.52 -9.40 2.50
C VAL A 115 -15.02 -9.24 2.25
N ASN A 116 -15.62 -10.24 1.56
CA ASN A 116 -17.06 -10.28 1.38
C ASN A 116 -17.76 -10.49 2.73
N LYS A 117 -18.93 -9.89 2.85
CA LYS A 117 -19.82 -9.96 4.01
C LYS A 117 -21.26 -10.13 3.51
N ALA A 118 -22.21 -10.40 4.39
CA ALA A 118 -23.62 -10.58 4.04
C ALA A 118 -24.20 -9.37 3.28
N ASP A 119 -23.71 -8.18 3.58
CA ASP A 119 -24.09 -6.89 2.98
C ASP A 119 -23.01 -6.32 2.03
N TRP A 120 -21.99 -7.11 1.66
CA TRP A 120 -20.87 -6.70 0.81
C TRP A 120 -20.34 -7.85 -0.05
N GLU A 121 -20.89 -7.99 -1.24
CA GLU A 121 -20.50 -9.05 -2.19
C GLU A 121 -19.25 -8.70 -3.02
N ALA A 122 -18.83 -7.42 -3.01
CA ALA A 122 -17.67 -6.95 -3.77
C ALA A 122 -16.31 -7.34 -3.16
N GLY A 123 -16.31 -8.02 -2.02
CA GLY A 123 -15.11 -8.53 -1.36
C GLY A 123 -14.65 -9.88 -1.91
N ILE A 124 -13.48 -10.32 -1.43
CA ILE A 124 -12.90 -11.64 -1.70
C ILE A 124 -13.27 -12.59 -0.56
N SER A 125 -13.50 -13.88 -0.85
CA SER A 125 -13.76 -14.85 0.21
C SER A 125 -12.58 -14.95 1.19
N PRO A 126 -12.83 -15.02 2.52
CA PRO A 126 -11.79 -15.25 3.53
C PRO A 126 -10.92 -16.46 3.24
N SER A 127 -11.48 -17.52 2.64
CA SER A 127 -10.75 -18.75 2.27
C SER A 127 -9.63 -18.49 1.26
N VAL A 128 -9.79 -17.51 0.37
CA VAL A 128 -8.74 -17.12 -0.60
C VAL A 128 -7.57 -16.47 0.12
N PHE A 129 -7.83 -15.60 1.10
CA PHE A 129 -6.78 -15.00 1.92
C PHE A 129 -6.05 -16.04 2.77
N ASN A 130 -6.77 -16.98 3.39
CA ASN A 130 -6.16 -18.05 4.18
C ASN A 130 -5.26 -18.92 3.31
N LYS A 131 -5.74 -19.31 2.12
CA LYS A 131 -4.92 -20.07 1.16
C LYS A 131 -3.70 -19.31 0.69
N PHE A 132 -3.84 -18.03 0.49
CA PHE A 132 -2.70 -17.16 0.14
C PHE A 132 -1.67 -17.11 1.27
N ALA A 133 -2.08 -16.98 2.54
CA ALA A 133 -1.21 -17.00 3.70
C ALA A 133 -0.44 -18.34 3.80
N GLU A 134 -1.12 -19.48 3.66
CA GLU A 134 -0.50 -20.80 3.62
C GLU A 134 0.57 -20.91 2.52
N ASN A 135 0.28 -20.40 1.32
CA ASN A 135 1.23 -20.41 0.21
C ASN A 135 2.45 -19.53 0.48
N VAL A 136 2.25 -18.37 1.14
CA VAL A 136 3.36 -17.48 1.56
C VAL A 136 4.29 -18.18 2.53
N ASP A 137 3.75 -18.93 3.51
CA ASP A 137 4.54 -19.68 4.48
C ASP A 137 5.29 -20.85 3.83
N ALA A 138 4.67 -21.52 2.86
CA ALA A 138 5.26 -22.65 2.16
C ALA A 138 6.39 -22.22 1.19
N ASP A 139 6.17 -21.16 0.39
CA ASP A 139 7.12 -20.63 -0.58
C ASP A 139 6.81 -19.16 -0.90
N TYR A 140 7.40 -18.27 -0.10
CA TYR A 140 7.25 -16.81 -0.26
C TYR A 140 7.61 -16.32 -1.67
N HIS A 141 8.77 -16.76 -2.20
CA HIS A 141 9.26 -16.24 -3.48
C HIS A 141 8.38 -16.64 -4.67
N ASN A 142 7.92 -17.87 -4.69
CA ASN A 142 7.01 -18.35 -5.72
C ASN A 142 5.64 -17.68 -5.60
N THR A 143 5.10 -17.58 -4.40
CA THR A 143 3.81 -16.94 -4.14
C THR A 143 3.82 -15.47 -4.54
N MET A 144 4.88 -14.72 -4.20
CA MET A 144 5.04 -13.33 -4.63
C MET A 144 5.20 -13.20 -6.15
N THR A 145 5.87 -14.15 -6.79
CA THR A 145 6.00 -14.16 -8.25
C THR A 145 4.64 -14.37 -8.94
N GLN A 146 3.84 -15.31 -8.43
CA GLN A 146 2.49 -15.56 -8.92
C GLN A 146 1.58 -14.34 -8.69
N PHE A 147 1.64 -13.75 -7.49
CA PHE A 147 0.89 -12.55 -7.15
C PHE A 147 1.22 -11.38 -8.09
N LEU A 148 2.50 -11.09 -8.33
CA LEU A 148 2.92 -10.05 -9.29
C LEU A 148 2.46 -10.35 -10.70
N THR A 149 2.50 -11.62 -11.11
CA THR A 149 2.04 -12.04 -12.44
C THR A 149 0.55 -11.76 -12.62
N LEU A 150 -0.27 -12.07 -11.60
CA LEU A 150 -1.70 -11.76 -11.60
C LEU A 150 -1.96 -10.25 -11.67
N GLN A 151 -1.21 -9.44 -10.91
CA GLN A 151 -1.35 -7.98 -10.91
C GLN A 151 -1.00 -7.35 -12.28
N CYS A 152 -0.14 -8.01 -13.06
CA CYS A 152 0.28 -7.52 -14.38
C CYS A 152 -0.53 -8.14 -15.55
N MET A 153 -1.53 -8.98 -15.28
CA MET A 153 -2.36 -9.60 -16.33
C MET A 153 -3.07 -8.52 -17.14
N GLY A 154 -3.06 -8.70 -18.48
CA GLY A 154 -3.68 -7.76 -19.40
C GLY A 154 -2.83 -6.53 -19.75
N ALA A 155 -1.73 -6.27 -19.05
CA ALA A 155 -0.82 -5.18 -19.41
C ALA A 155 -0.02 -5.53 -20.67
N LYS A 156 0.18 -4.54 -21.56
CA LYS A 156 0.92 -4.70 -22.82
C LYS A 156 2.31 -5.30 -22.64
N ASP A 157 3.01 -4.91 -21.56
CA ASP A 157 4.37 -5.32 -21.26
C ASP A 157 4.46 -6.13 -19.93
N ALA A 158 3.44 -6.96 -19.63
CA ALA A 158 3.29 -7.69 -18.39
C ALA A 158 4.58 -8.44 -17.99
N ARG A 159 5.19 -9.21 -18.91
CA ARG A 159 6.42 -9.99 -18.65
C ARG A 159 7.62 -9.11 -18.27
N ALA A 160 7.81 -7.99 -18.99
CA ALA A 160 8.90 -7.05 -18.71
C ALA A 160 8.68 -6.37 -17.35
N THR A 161 7.44 -5.98 -17.04
CA THR A 161 7.06 -5.38 -15.76
C THR A 161 7.29 -6.35 -14.59
N VAL A 162 6.82 -7.59 -14.69
CA VAL A 162 7.06 -8.62 -13.66
C VAL A 162 8.56 -8.85 -13.45
N LYS A 163 9.36 -8.95 -14.53
CA LYS A 163 10.81 -9.11 -14.44
C LYS A 163 11.49 -7.94 -13.73
N LEU A 164 11.07 -6.70 -14.06
CA LEU A 164 11.58 -5.49 -13.40
C LEU A 164 11.22 -5.46 -11.92
N LEU A 165 9.96 -5.70 -11.59
CA LEU A 165 9.48 -5.72 -10.20
C LEU A 165 10.20 -6.80 -9.39
N ARG A 166 10.32 -8.03 -9.89
CA ARG A 166 11.08 -9.09 -9.23
C ARG A 166 12.53 -8.69 -8.93
N LYS A 167 13.21 -8.05 -9.89
CA LYS A 167 14.56 -7.52 -9.68
C LYS A 167 14.56 -6.49 -8.54
N LYS A 168 13.62 -5.54 -8.55
CA LYS A 168 13.52 -4.51 -7.51
C LYS A 168 13.19 -5.10 -6.13
N PHE A 169 12.38 -6.14 -6.08
CA PHE A 169 12.11 -6.89 -4.85
C PHE A 169 13.36 -7.57 -4.29
N SER A 170 14.17 -8.21 -5.13
CA SER A 170 15.38 -8.88 -4.66
C SER A 170 16.45 -7.92 -4.14
N GLU A 171 16.33 -6.62 -4.42
CA GLU A 171 17.19 -5.55 -3.90
C GLU A 171 16.77 -5.07 -2.50
N ARG A 172 15.65 -5.59 -1.94
CA ARG A 172 15.10 -5.20 -0.64
C ARG A 172 15.02 -6.40 0.31
N PRO A 173 15.13 -6.17 1.63
CA PRO A 173 14.91 -7.23 2.61
C PRO A 173 13.54 -7.88 2.46
N VAL A 174 13.48 -9.20 2.63
CA VAL A 174 12.22 -9.94 2.68
C VAL A 174 11.53 -9.61 4.00
N PRO A 175 10.24 -9.20 4.00
CA PRO A 175 9.49 -9.00 5.23
C PRO A 175 9.41 -10.31 6.03
N THR A 176 9.37 -10.22 7.35
CA THR A 176 9.18 -11.41 8.20
C THR A 176 7.78 -12.01 7.97
N SER A 177 7.65 -13.34 8.10
CA SER A 177 6.34 -14.02 8.05
C SER A 177 5.35 -13.37 9.02
N GLN A 178 5.79 -13.03 10.23
CA GLN A 178 4.97 -12.33 11.23
C GLN A 178 4.43 -11.00 10.70
N THR A 179 5.25 -10.16 10.06
CA THR A 179 4.81 -8.89 9.46
C THR A 179 3.80 -9.13 8.34
N LEU A 180 4.06 -10.11 7.49
CA LEU A 180 3.17 -10.46 6.37
C LEU A 180 1.80 -10.92 6.86
N HIS A 181 1.75 -11.76 7.90
CA HIS A 181 0.48 -12.20 8.50
C HIS A 181 -0.27 -11.05 9.17
N LYS A 182 0.40 -10.21 9.94
CA LYS A 182 -0.23 -9.03 10.56
C LYS A 182 -0.80 -8.07 9.51
N ALA A 183 -0.06 -7.84 8.43
CA ALA A 183 -0.51 -7.01 7.33
C ALA A 183 -1.69 -7.64 6.55
N LEU A 184 -1.73 -8.97 6.42
CA LEU A 184 -2.84 -9.70 5.84
C LEU A 184 -4.08 -9.60 6.72
N ASN A 185 -3.93 -9.68 8.05
CA ASN A 185 -5.03 -9.50 9.00
C ASN A 185 -5.67 -8.11 8.88
N ILE A 186 -4.89 -7.05 8.60
CA ILE A 186 -5.47 -5.74 8.29
C ILE A 186 -6.42 -5.82 7.09
N LEU A 187 -6.05 -6.53 6.02
CA LEU A 187 -6.95 -6.71 4.87
C LEU A 187 -8.20 -7.53 5.21
N LEU A 188 -8.06 -8.54 6.09
CA LEU A 188 -9.16 -9.42 6.51
C LEU A 188 -10.16 -8.71 7.43
N GLU A 189 -9.68 -7.90 8.36
CA GLU A 189 -10.48 -7.37 9.47
C GLU A 189 -11.02 -5.96 9.20
N THR A 190 -10.33 -5.19 8.35
CA THR A 190 -10.69 -3.78 8.11
C THR A 190 -12.02 -3.65 7.38
N ASP A 191 -12.89 -2.80 7.91
CA ASP A 191 -14.12 -2.36 7.28
C ASP A 191 -14.30 -0.85 7.51
N LEU A 192 -14.02 -0.07 6.47
CA LEU A 192 -14.14 1.38 6.46
C LEU A 192 -15.37 1.85 5.65
N ARG A 193 -16.34 0.98 5.38
CA ARG A 193 -17.52 1.31 4.55
C ARG A 193 -18.45 2.33 5.18
N HIS A 194 -18.50 2.32 6.51
CA HIS A 194 -19.38 3.19 7.30
C HIS A 194 -18.66 4.39 7.91
N GLU A 195 -17.38 4.57 7.60
CA GLU A 195 -16.65 5.74 8.02
C GLU A 195 -16.87 6.90 7.04
N ASP A 196 -17.19 8.06 7.60
CA ASP A 196 -17.67 9.21 6.85
C ASP A 196 -16.58 9.85 6.00
N PHE A 197 -16.83 9.94 4.70
CA PHE A 197 -15.95 10.58 3.71
C PHE A 197 -16.46 11.95 3.25
N GLU A 198 -17.44 12.54 3.91
CA GLU A 198 -17.99 13.85 3.52
C GLU A 198 -16.92 14.95 3.44
N CYS A 199 -15.79 14.78 4.15
CA CYS A 199 -14.63 15.69 4.08
C CYS A 199 -13.85 15.61 2.78
N PHE A 200 -14.02 14.55 1.94
CA PHE A 200 -13.18 14.29 0.76
C PHE A 200 -13.93 14.38 -0.57
N LEU A 201 -14.43 15.54 -0.92
CA LEU A 201 -15.04 15.83 -2.23
C LEU A 201 -14.04 15.69 -3.41
N ASN A 202 -12.75 15.49 -3.16
CA ASN A 202 -11.70 15.33 -4.17
C ASN A 202 -11.10 13.91 -4.26
N ALA A 203 -11.72 12.90 -3.65
CA ALA A 203 -11.27 11.52 -3.80
C ALA A 203 -11.56 11.03 -5.22
N VAL A 204 -10.53 10.70 -5.97
CA VAL A 204 -10.65 10.05 -7.28
C VAL A 204 -10.50 8.54 -7.07
N LEU A 205 -11.62 7.82 -7.13
CA LEU A 205 -11.61 6.35 -7.19
C LEU A 205 -11.28 5.94 -8.61
N THR A 206 -10.06 5.49 -8.85
CA THR A 206 -9.71 4.83 -10.10
C THR A 206 -9.81 3.32 -9.90
N ASN A 207 -10.94 2.73 -10.26
CA ASN A 207 -10.95 1.34 -10.65
C ASN A 207 -10.26 1.33 -12.03
N ALA A 208 -9.02 0.88 -12.06
CA ALA A 208 -8.40 0.53 -13.32
C ALA A 208 -9.14 -0.73 -13.82
N ASP A 209 -10.19 -0.53 -14.61
CA ASP A 209 -10.66 -1.55 -15.52
C ASP A 209 -9.49 -1.83 -16.49
N ILE A 210 -8.68 -2.81 -16.12
CA ILE A 210 -7.68 -3.40 -17.00
C ILE A 210 -8.47 -4.27 -17.98
N ARG A 211 -8.97 -3.66 -19.04
CA ARG A 211 -9.42 -4.38 -20.25
C ARG A 211 -8.23 -4.57 -21.16
#